data_92d7a6ae852e8298cfb66dee2c70f7b3
#
_entry.id   92d7a6ae852e8298cfb66dee2c70f7b3
#
_cell.length_a   1.000
_cell.length_b   1.000
_cell.length_c   1.000
_cell.angle_alpha   90.00
_cell.angle_beta   90.00
_cell.angle_gamma   90.00
#
_symmetry.space_group_name_H-M   'P 1'
#
loop_
_entity.id
_entity.type
_entity.pdbx_description
1 polymer ?
#
loop_
_entity_poly.entity_id
_entity_poly.type
_entity_poly.pdbx_seq_one_letter_code
_entity_poly.pdbx_strand_id
1 'polypeptide(L)'
;PIVPLILKGLPRIHMFDNLSGRLEAIYKKLKGRGVLKEADVDEALREIRVALIEADVSLPVVKDFIADVRVKAVGQEVLKSLTPGHQMVKVVNDDLTHLLGDEFVDIELAQKPPTIILMAGLQGAGKTTTVGKLAKRFKEKGKNCLLVPADVYRPAAIEQLHVLGRDLDVPVYDAEGENDPVAICKKALDEAVNKMSQVVIIDTAGRQQVDDALMEELKRIKET
;
A
#
# COMPACT_ATOMS: atom_id res chain seq x y z
N PRO A 1 -0.32 -22.14 -2.78
CA PRO A 1 1.01 -22.19 -3.41
C PRO A 1 0.89 -21.90 -4.91
N ILE A 2 0.34 -20.73 -5.33
CA ILE A 2 0.16 -20.36 -6.75
C ILE A 2 0.93 -19.06 -7.11
N VAL A 3 1.65 -18.47 -6.16
CA VAL A 3 2.38 -17.21 -6.34
C VAL A 3 3.75 -17.33 -7.08
N PRO A 4 4.44 -18.48 -7.20
CA PRO A 4 5.79 -18.47 -7.77
C PRO A 4 5.88 -18.42 -9.30
N LEU A 5 4.79 -18.62 -10.08
CA LEU A 5 4.91 -18.85 -11.53
C LEU A 5 4.74 -17.60 -12.41
N ILE A 6 4.17 -16.50 -11.89
CA ILE A 6 3.89 -15.30 -12.69
C ILE A 6 5.02 -14.26 -12.64
N LEU A 7 6.01 -14.43 -11.76
CA LEU A 7 7.06 -13.43 -11.52
C LEU A 7 8.43 -13.76 -12.19
N LYS A 8 8.53 -14.81 -13.00
CA LYS A 8 9.75 -15.06 -13.76
C LYS A 8 9.79 -14.15 -14.99
N GLY A 9 10.56 -13.06 -14.88
CA GLY A 9 10.89 -12.20 -16.03
C GLY A 9 10.59 -10.72 -15.87
N LEU A 10 9.88 -10.29 -14.83
CA LEU A 10 9.75 -8.86 -14.54
C LEU A 10 10.94 -8.39 -13.68
N PRO A 11 11.55 -7.23 -13.98
CA PRO A 11 12.52 -6.65 -13.06
C PRO A 11 11.83 -6.53 -11.69
N ARG A 12 12.45 -7.08 -10.64
CA ARG A 12 11.99 -6.85 -9.27
C ARG A 12 12.13 -5.37 -9.02
N ILE A 13 11.03 -4.64 -9.09
CA ILE A 13 10.97 -3.26 -8.62
C ILE A 13 10.99 -3.38 -7.10
N HIS A 14 12.17 -3.21 -6.53
CA HIS A 14 12.38 -3.24 -5.09
C HIS A 14 11.96 -1.87 -4.51
N MET A 15 10.67 -1.68 -4.35
CA MET A 15 10.07 -0.44 -3.86
C MET A 15 10.52 -0.11 -2.42
N PHE A 16 10.99 -1.10 -1.68
CA PHE A 16 11.46 -0.98 -0.30
C PHE A 16 12.96 -1.28 -0.11
N ASP A 17 13.77 -1.26 -1.16
CA ASP A 17 15.21 -1.59 -1.05
C ASP A 17 15.93 -0.67 -0.06
N ASN A 18 15.65 0.64 -0.10
CA ASN A 18 16.24 1.60 0.84
C ASN A 18 15.83 1.31 2.29
N LEU A 19 14.52 1.10 2.53
CA LEU A 19 14.02 0.80 3.87
C LEU A 19 14.56 -0.55 4.36
N SER A 20 14.47 -1.59 3.52
CA SER A 20 14.97 -2.93 3.86
C SER A 20 16.47 -2.92 4.13
N GLY A 21 17.27 -2.24 3.29
CA GLY A 21 18.71 -2.12 3.49
C GLY A 21 19.09 -1.38 4.77
N ARG A 22 18.36 -0.31 5.13
CA ARG A 22 18.56 0.42 6.39
C ARG A 22 18.19 -0.43 7.60
N LEU A 23 17.02 -1.08 7.58
CA LEU A 23 16.61 -1.97 8.65
C LEU A 23 17.60 -3.12 8.82
N GLU A 24 18.09 -3.72 7.72
CA GLU A 24 19.08 -4.78 7.78
C GLU A 24 20.42 -4.31 8.40
N ALA A 25 20.86 -3.08 8.09
CA ALA A 25 22.07 -2.49 8.69
C ALA A 25 21.90 -2.30 10.21
N ILE A 26 20.75 -1.79 10.65
CA ILE A 26 20.40 -1.64 12.07
C ILE A 26 20.37 -3.02 12.76
N TYR A 27 19.76 -4.01 12.13
CA TYR A 27 19.68 -5.37 12.66
C TYR A 27 21.06 -6.04 12.79
N LYS A 28 21.98 -5.82 11.83
CA LYS A 28 23.36 -6.29 11.92
C LYS A 28 24.09 -5.69 13.11
N LYS A 29 23.92 -4.38 13.37
CA LYS A 29 24.49 -3.71 14.55
C LYS A 29 23.97 -4.31 15.86
N LEU A 30 22.66 -4.57 15.94
CA LEU A 30 22.01 -5.12 17.13
C LEU A 30 22.39 -6.58 17.38
N LYS A 31 22.43 -7.41 16.35
CA LYS A 31 22.80 -8.84 16.45
C LYS A 31 24.23 -9.06 16.96
N GLY A 32 25.13 -8.12 16.71
CA GLY A 32 26.53 -8.20 17.18
C GLY A 32 26.70 -7.86 18.65
N ARG A 33 25.67 -7.36 19.35
CA ARG A 33 25.76 -6.98 20.77
C ARG A 33 25.28 -8.11 21.67
N GLY A 34 26.16 -8.62 22.50
CA GLY A 34 25.83 -9.67 23.49
C GLY A 34 25.00 -9.16 24.67
N VAL A 35 25.01 -7.85 24.94
CA VAL A 35 24.22 -7.17 25.98
C VAL A 35 23.60 -5.90 25.35
N LEU A 36 22.34 -5.67 25.56
CA LEU A 36 21.65 -4.43 25.18
C LEU A 36 21.29 -3.63 26.42
N LYS A 37 21.56 -2.34 26.39
CA LYS A 37 21.08 -1.35 27.38
C LYS A 37 19.93 -0.55 26.75
N GLU A 38 19.12 0.08 27.59
CA GLU A 38 18.04 0.96 27.07
C GLU A 38 18.54 2.02 26.09
N ALA A 39 19.74 2.57 26.33
CA ALA A 39 20.34 3.56 25.42
C ALA A 39 20.63 2.97 24.03
N ASP A 40 20.97 1.70 23.93
CA ASP A 40 21.20 1.01 22.64
C ASP A 40 19.88 0.78 21.89
N VAL A 41 18.81 0.48 22.65
CA VAL A 41 17.45 0.38 22.13
C VAL A 41 16.98 1.73 21.59
N ASP A 42 17.15 2.81 22.38
CA ASP A 42 16.74 4.16 21.97
C ASP A 42 17.54 4.66 20.76
N GLU A 43 18.83 4.29 20.62
CA GLU A 43 19.63 4.59 19.44
C GLU A 43 19.07 3.88 18.19
N ALA A 44 18.81 2.58 18.28
CA ALA A 44 18.28 1.80 17.19
C ALA A 44 16.87 2.28 16.76
N LEU A 45 16.01 2.62 17.72
CA LEU A 45 14.67 3.15 17.45
C LEU A 45 14.72 4.52 16.75
N ARG A 46 15.72 5.36 17.06
CA ARG A 46 15.93 6.62 16.31
C ARG A 46 16.29 6.35 14.85
N GLU A 47 17.19 5.38 14.59
CA GLU A 47 17.56 5.01 13.22
C GLU A 47 16.36 4.43 12.46
N ILE A 48 15.56 3.55 13.10
CA ILE A 48 14.32 2.98 12.52
C ILE A 48 13.31 4.08 12.20
N ARG A 49 13.12 5.04 13.13
CA ARG A 49 12.23 6.19 12.90
C ARG A 49 12.62 6.99 11.65
N VAL A 50 13.91 7.28 11.49
CA VAL A 50 14.41 8.01 10.32
C VAL A 50 14.16 7.20 9.04
N ALA A 51 14.44 5.89 9.06
CA ALA A 51 14.21 5.02 7.91
C ALA A 51 12.74 4.97 7.48
N LEU A 52 11.80 4.93 8.45
CA LEU A 52 10.35 4.94 8.15
C LEU A 52 9.89 6.29 7.58
N ILE A 53 10.37 7.41 8.13
CA ILE A 53 10.03 8.75 7.61
C ILE A 53 10.56 8.93 6.18
N GLU A 54 11.78 8.49 5.88
CA GLU A 54 12.35 8.54 4.53
C GLU A 54 11.64 7.59 3.54
N ALA A 55 10.95 6.56 4.06
CA ALA A 55 10.07 5.71 3.28
C ALA A 55 8.63 6.27 3.14
N ASP A 56 8.44 7.57 3.46
CA ASP A 56 7.16 8.30 3.37
C ASP A 56 6.05 7.76 4.29
N VAL A 57 6.42 7.13 5.41
CA VAL A 57 5.45 6.74 6.44
C VAL A 57 5.02 7.97 7.24
N SER A 58 3.71 8.12 7.47
CA SER A 58 3.17 9.28 8.16
C SER A 58 3.69 9.42 9.59
N LEU A 59 3.98 10.64 10.02
CA LEU A 59 4.58 10.92 11.32
C LEU A 59 3.78 10.39 12.53
N PRO A 60 2.43 10.46 12.56
CA PRO A 60 1.64 9.85 13.62
C PRO A 60 1.88 8.35 13.72
N VAL A 61 1.79 7.62 12.58
CA VAL A 61 2.02 6.17 12.54
C VAL A 61 3.43 5.80 13.02
N VAL A 62 4.45 6.56 12.59
CA VAL A 62 5.82 6.34 13.05
C VAL A 62 5.96 6.56 14.56
N LYS A 63 5.31 7.60 15.11
CA LYS A 63 5.35 7.88 16.55
C LYS A 63 4.75 6.74 17.37
N ASP A 64 3.57 6.28 16.98
CA ASP A 64 2.85 5.22 17.67
C ASP A 64 3.65 3.92 17.60
N PHE A 65 4.11 3.54 16.42
CA PHE A 65 4.96 2.37 16.21
C PHE A 65 6.23 2.39 17.08
N ILE A 66 6.98 3.50 17.10
CA ILE A 66 8.20 3.61 17.90
C ILE A 66 7.90 3.53 19.40
N ALA A 67 6.77 4.09 19.86
CA ALA A 67 6.36 4.02 21.26
C ALA A 67 6.04 2.56 21.65
N ASP A 68 5.29 1.83 20.84
CA ASP A 68 4.91 0.44 21.10
C ASP A 68 6.12 -0.49 21.10
N VAL A 69 6.99 -0.39 20.08
CA VAL A 69 8.24 -1.17 20.03
C VAL A 69 9.14 -0.87 21.22
N ARG A 70 9.25 0.40 21.64
CA ARG A 70 10.08 0.79 22.79
C ARG A 70 9.64 0.09 24.07
N VAL A 71 8.33 0.11 24.37
CA VAL A 71 7.78 -0.53 25.56
C VAL A 71 8.13 -2.03 25.60
N LYS A 72 8.01 -2.72 24.46
CA LYS A 72 8.32 -4.14 24.34
C LYS A 72 9.84 -4.41 24.39
N ALA A 73 10.63 -3.58 23.72
CA ALA A 73 12.08 -3.79 23.58
C ALA A 73 12.87 -3.49 24.88
N VAL A 74 12.40 -2.55 25.73
CA VAL A 74 13.03 -2.31 27.05
C VAL A 74 12.49 -3.23 28.14
N GLY A 75 11.58 -4.13 27.81
CA GLY A 75 11.07 -5.15 28.72
C GLY A 75 12.20 -6.06 29.23
N GLN A 76 12.09 -6.52 30.49
CA GLN A 76 13.13 -7.37 31.10
C GLN A 76 13.38 -8.67 30.34
N GLU A 77 12.37 -9.19 29.63
CA GLU A 77 12.49 -10.39 28.81
C GLU A 77 13.44 -10.21 27.64
N VAL A 78 13.47 -9.02 27.03
CA VAL A 78 14.40 -8.68 25.94
C VAL A 78 15.79 -8.38 26.47
N LEU A 79 15.93 -7.46 27.42
CA LEU A 79 17.22 -6.99 27.92
C LEU A 79 18.02 -8.08 28.66
N LYS A 80 17.32 -8.99 29.36
CA LYS A 80 17.93 -10.11 30.10
C LYS A 80 18.05 -11.41 29.28
N SER A 81 17.63 -11.40 28.02
CA SER A 81 17.77 -12.54 27.12
C SER A 81 19.24 -12.89 26.87
N LEU A 82 19.53 -14.17 26.59
CA LEU A 82 20.85 -14.61 26.10
C LEU A 82 21.14 -14.05 24.69
N THR A 83 20.15 -13.62 23.96
CA THR A 83 20.28 -13.04 22.62
C THR A 83 19.42 -11.77 22.45
N PRO A 84 19.72 -10.69 23.23
CA PRO A 84 18.85 -9.52 23.28
C PRO A 84 18.71 -8.80 21.94
N GLY A 85 19.77 -8.74 21.13
CA GLY A 85 19.72 -8.18 19.78
C GLY A 85 18.77 -8.92 18.84
N HIS A 86 18.70 -10.26 18.94
CA HIS A 86 17.74 -11.06 18.16
C HIS A 86 16.31 -10.85 18.64
N GLN A 87 16.11 -10.74 19.96
CA GLN A 87 14.77 -10.49 20.53
C GLN A 87 14.26 -9.11 20.11
N MET A 88 15.10 -8.09 20.12
CA MET A 88 14.70 -6.77 19.64
C MET A 88 14.33 -6.79 18.15
N VAL A 89 15.13 -7.46 17.30
CA VAL A 89 14.77 -7.63 15.87
C VAL A 89 13.43 -8.31 15.72
N LYS A 90 13.14 -9.35 16.53
CA LYS A 90 11.85 -10.03 16.52
C LYS A 90 10.73 -9.09 16.90
N VAL A 91 10.85 -8.32 17.99
CA VAL A 91 9.83 -7.33 18.40
C VAL A 91 9.51 -6.35 17.27
N VAL A 92 10.55 -5.77 16.65
CA VAL A 92 10.35 -4.84 15.51
C VAL A 92 9.66 -5.52 14.34
N ASN A 93 10.05 -6.76 14.02
CA ASN A 93 9.44 -7.48 12.90
C ASN A 93 7.96 -7.84 13.18
N ASP A 94 7.66 -8.30 14.38
CA ASP A 94 6.30 -8.66 14.79
C ASP A 94 5.38 -7.42 14.77
N ASP A 95 5.86 -6.28 15.28
CA ASP A 95 5.10 -5.03 15.27
C ASP A 95 4.93 -4.44 13.85
N LEU A 96 5.94 -4.56 12.97
CA LEU A 96 5.77 -4.20 11.55
C LEU A 96 4.76 -5.10 10.85
N THR A 97 4.77 -6.41 11.14
CA THR A 97 3.81 -7.36 10.59
C THR A 97 2.41 -7.02 11.04
N HIS A 98 2.23 -6.73 12.33
CA HIS A 98 0.95 -6.30 12.89
C HIS A 98 0.44 -4.99 12.25
N LEU A 99 1.33 -3.99 12.09
CA LEU A 99 1.01 -2.73 11.43
C LEU A 99 0.54 -2.93 9.98
N LEU A 100 1.07 -3.94 9.29
CA LEU A 100 0.72 -4.29 7.91
C LEU A 100 -0.50 -5.22 7.79
N GLY A 101 -1.05 -5.72 8.90
CA GLY A 101 -2.32 -6.45 8.95
C GLY A 101 -2.22 -7.96 9.20
N ASP A 102 -1.13 -8.46 9.79
CA ASP A 102 -0.90 -9.84 10.27
C ASP A 102 -1.19 -10.96 9.27
N GLU A 103 -2.47 -11.15 8.89
CA GLU A 103 -2.94 -12.25 8.06
C GLU A 103 -3.45 -11.76 6.69
N PHE A 104 -3.38 -12.66 5.70
CA PHE A 104 -3.98 -12.42 4.41
C PHE A 104 -5.51 -12.39 4.52
N VAL A 105 -6.10 -11.27 4.13
CA VAL A 105 -7.56 -11.13 3.98
C VAL A 105 -7.87 -10.94 2.51
N ASP A 106 -8.79 -11.75 1.94
CA ASP A 106 -9.26 -11.54 0.57
C ASP A 106 -10.21 -10.33 0.50
N ILE A 107 -10.39 -9.77 -0.70
CA ILE A 107 -11.32 -8.67 -0.91
C ILE A 107 -12.74 -9.18 -0.76
N GLU A 108 -13.45 -8.70 0.25
CA GLU A 108 -14.86 -8.97 0.46
C GLU A 108 -15.70 -8.11 -0.48
N LEU A 109 -16.63 -8.76 -1.20
CA LEU A 109 -17.56 -8.05 -2.06
C LEU A 109 -18.72 -7.49 -1.23
N ALA A 110 -19.12 -6.27 -1.53
CA ALA A 110 -20.26 -5.63 -0.89
C ALA A 110 -21.56 -6.45 -1.13
N GLN A 111 -22.41 -6.51 -0.11
CA GLN A 111 -23.73 -7.17 -0.23
C GLN A 111 -24.61 -6.48 -1.28
N LYS A 112 -24.47 -5.17 -1.43
CA LYS A 112 -25.13 -4.38 -2.46
C LYS A 112 -24.06 -3.88 -3.44
N PRO A 113 -24.05 -4.37 -4.69
CA PRO A 113 -23.14 -3.88 -5.72
C PRO A 113 -23.35 -2.39 -6.05
N PRO A 114 -22.31 -1.70 -6.54
CA PRO A 114 -20.96 -2.21 -6.77
C PRO A 114 -20.09 -2.25 -5.52
N THR A 115 -19.10 -3.17 -5.49
CA THR A 115 -17.96 -3.06 -4.59
C THR A 115 -16.99 -2.05 -5.15
N ILE A 116 -16.66 -1.01 -4.39
CA ILE A 116 -15.76 0.06 -4.82
C ILE A 116 -14.35 -0.22 -4.27
N ILE A 117 -13.35 -0.27 -5.14
CA ILE A 117 -11.94 -0.44 -4.80
C ILE A 117 -11.19 0.81 -5.24
N LEU A 118 -10.71 1.58 -4.26
CA LEU A 118 -9.91 2.77 -4.49
C LEU A 118 -8.42 2.42 -4.41
N MET A 119 -7.69 2.60 -5.51
CA MET A 119 -6.25 2.35 -5.57
C MET A 119 -5.48 3.60 -5.14
N ALA A 120 -4.87 3.54 -3.96
CA ALA A 120 -4.05 4.61 -3.41
C ALA A 120 -2.59 4.17 -3.21
N GLY A 121 -1.67 5.11 -3.24
CA GLY A 121 -0.24 4.85 -2.98
C GLY A 121 0.69 5.80 -3.72
N LEU A 122 1.99 5.63 -3.49
CA LEU A 122 3.05 6.45 -4.06
C LEU A 122 3.10 6.35 -5.59
N GLN A 123 3.71 7.33 -6.22
CA GLN A 123 4.01 7.27 -7.65
C GLN A 123 4.95 6.09 -7.94
N GLY A 124 4.66 5.34 -9.00
CA GLY A 124 5.45 4.14 -9.35
C GLY A 124 5.19 2.91 -8.48
N ALA A 125 4.30 2.97 -7.49
CA ALA A 125 3.92 1.84 -6.63
C ALA A 125 3.21 0.67 -7.36
N GLY A 126 2.90 0.83 -8.64
CA GLY A 126 2.25 -0.21 -9.43
C GLY A 126 0.73 -0.25 -9.32
N LYS A 127 0.08 0.87 -8.98
CA LYS A 127 -1.39 0.96 -8.86
C LYS A 127 -2.10 0.50 -10.13
N THR A 128 -1.84 1.13 -11.27
CA THR A 128 -2.45 0.77 -12.57
C THR A 128 -2.20 -0.69 -12.95
N THR A 129 -0.97 -1.19 -12.68
CA THR A 129 -0.67 -2.62 -12.90
C THR A 129 -1.52 -3.52 -12.00
N THR A 130 -1.74 -3.12 -10.76
CA THR A 130 -2.57 -3.86 -9.79
C THR A 130 -4.05 -3.78 -10.18
N VAL A 131 -4.53 -2.63 -10.67
CA VAL A 131 -5.87 -2.49 -11.27
C VAL A 131 -6.11 -3.56 -12.33
N GLY A 132 -5.17 -3.72 -13.28
CA GLY A 132 -5.29 -4.73 -14.32
C GLY A 132 -5.32 -6.16 -13.78
N LYS A 133 -4.48 -6.47 -12.80
CA LYS A 133 -4.46 -7.80 -12.15
C LYS A 133 -5.76 -8.10 -11.40
N LEU A 134 -6.31 -7.11 -10.69
CA LEU A 134 -7.58 -7.24 -9.98
C LEU A 134 -8.74 -7.38 -10.96
N ALA A 135 -8.79 -6.54 -12.00
CA ALA A 135 -9.81 -6.62 -13.05
C ALA A 135 -9.83 -8.00 -13.71
N LYS A 136 -8.65 -8.53 -14.09
CA LYS A 136 -8.52 -9.88 -14.62
C LYS A 136 -9.04 -10.94 -13.65
N ARG A 137 -8.61 -10.88 -12.39
CA ARG A 137 -9.03 -11.82 -11.32
C ARG A 137 -10.55 -11.81 -11.13
N PHE A 138 -11.17 -10.63 -11.08
CA PHE A 138 -12.61 -10.54 -10.93
C PHE A 138 -13.36 -11.03 -12.15
N LYS A 139 -12.88 -10.71 -13.37
CA LYS A 139 -13.44 -11.23 -14.61
C LYS A 139 -13.38 -12.77 -14.67
N GLU A 140 -12.25 -13.37 -14.29
CA GLU A 140 -12.09 -14.83 -14.19
C GLU A 140 -13.06 -15.46 -13.16
N LYS A 141 -13.45 -14.70 -12.13
CA LYS A 141 -14.49 -15.09 -11.16
C LYS A 141 -15.92 -14.79 -11.67
N GLY A 142 -16.10 -14.39 -12.92
CA GLY A 142 -17.40 -14.07 -13.53
C GLY A 142 -18.02 -12.77 -13.02
N LYS A 143 -17.22 -11.82 -12.53
CA LYS A 143 -17.68 -10.53 -12.01
C LYS A 143 -17.57 -9.44 -13.07
N ASN A 144 -18.64 -8.66 -13.25
CA ASN A 144 -18.63 -7.48 -14.11
C ASN A 144 -17.87 -6.34 -13.42
N CYS A 145 -16.79 -5.86 -14.05
CA CYS A 145 -15.97 -4.78 -13.53
C CYS A 145 -16.12 -3.53 -14.39
N LEU A 146 -15.97 -2.36 -13.77
CA LEU A 146 -15.75 -1.07 -14.42
C LEU A 146 -14.45 -0.47 -13.89
N LEU A 147 -13.55 -0.03 -14.78
CA LEU A 147 -12.33 0.68 -14.44
C LEU A 147 -12.57 2.19 -14.55
N VAL A 148 -12.05 2.96 -13.60
CA VAL A 148 -12.25 4.42 -13.55
C VAL A 148 -10.90 5.13 -13.58
N PRO A 149 -10.61 5.93 -14.63
CA PRO A 149 -9.34 6.66 -14.77
C PRO A 149 -9.41 7.98 -13.98
N ALA A 150 -9.03 7.96 -12.72
CA ALA A 150 -9.00 9.15 -11.85
C ALA A 150 -7.60 9.80 -11.72
N ASP A 151 -6.58 9.36 -12.49
CA ASP A 151 -5.28 10.02 -12.61
C ASP A 151 -5.31 11.08 -13.72
N VAL A 152 -6.01 12.18 -13.47
CA VAL A 152 -6.19 13.28 -14.44
C VAL A 152 -4.92 14.08 -14.69
N TYR A 153 -3.92 13.98 -13.81
CA TYR A 153 -2.66 14.72 -13.91
C TYR A 153 -1.69 14.14 -14.96
N ARG A 154 -1.97 12.92 -15.42
CA ARG A 154 -1.14 12.22 -16.39
C ARG A 154 -2.01 11.65 -17.53
N PRO A 155 -2.18 12.40 -18.64
CA PRO A 155 -2.99 11.94 -19.77
C PRO A 155 -2.57 10.54 -20.30
N ALA A 156 -1.26 10.26 -20.28
CA ALA A 156 -0.76 8.93 -20.65
C ALA A 156 -1.24 7.80 -19.70
N ALA A 157 -1.54 8.09 -18.44
CA ALA A 157 -2.07 7.10 -17.51
C ALA A 157 -3.52 6.73 -17.83
N ILE A 158 -4.33 7.72 -18.23
CA ILE A 158 -5.70 7.51 -18.70
C ILE A 158 -5.69 6.58 -19.92
N GLU A 159 -4.89 6.92 -20.95
CA GLU A 159 -4.78 6.08 -22.14
C GLU A 159 -4.25 4.69 -21.82
N GLN A 160 -3.28 4.58 -20.92
CA GLN A 160 -2.76 3.29 -20.45
C GLN A 160 -3.87 2.43 -19.83
N LEU A 161 -4.78 3.03 -19.04
CA LEU A 161 -5.90 2.30 -18.45
C LEU A 161 -6.90 1.85 -19.53
N HIS A 162 -7.16 2.67 -20.56
CA HIS A 162 -8.01 2.29 -21.69
C HIS A 162 -7.40 1.13 -22.50
N VAL A 163 -6.08 1.16 -22.76
CA VAL A 163 -5.38 0.02 -23.41
C VAL A 163 -5.54 -1.24 -22.58
N LEU A 164 -5.29 -1.13 -21.25
CA LEU A 164 -5.42 -2.25 -20.33
C LEU A 164 -6.85 -2.82 -20.31
N GLY A 165 -7.85 -1.96 -20.31
CA GLY A 165 -9.26 -2.36 -20.37
C GLY A 165 -9.60 -3.11 -21.68
N ARG A 166 -9.12 -2.62 -22.82
CA ARG A 166 -9.25 -3.30 -24.13
C ARG A 166 -8.59 -4.68 -24.12
N ASP A 167 -7.34 -4.78 -23.64
CA ASP A 167 -6.58 -6.03 -23.60
C ASP A 167 -7.23 -7.09 -22.71
N LEU A 168 -7.86 -6.65 -21.62
CA LEU A 168 -8.57 -7.52 -20.68
C LEU A 168 -10.05 -7.73 -21.03
N ASP A 169 -10.56 -7.02 -22.05
CA ASP A 169 -11.98 -6.94 -22.36
C ASP A 169 -12.82 -6.60 -21.09
N VAL A 170 -12.42 -5.50 -20.43
CA VAL A 170 -13.07 -4.92 -19.26
C VAL A 170 -13.38 -3.46 -19.58
N PRO A 171 -14.64 -2.99 -19.37
CA PRO A 171 -15.01 -1.62 -19.67
C PRO A 171 -14.25 -0.63 -18.79
N VAL A 172 -13.87 0.49 -19.40
CA VAL A 172 -13.28 1.66 -18.74
C VAL A 172 -14.27 2.80 -18.85
N TYR A 173 -14.46 3.56 -17.77
CA TYR A 173 -15.27 4.78 -17.80
C TYR A 173 -14.62 5.81 -18.71
N ASP A 174 -15.44 6.41 -19.59
CA ASP A 174 -14.99 7.49 -20.45
C ASP A 174 -15.07 8.83 -19.70
N ALA A 175 -13.89 9.36 -19.34
CA ALA A 175 -13.74 10.62 -18.63
C ALA A 175 -13.50 11.81 -19.59
N GLU A 176 -13.82 11.68 -20.89
CA GLU A 176 -13.51 12.71 -21.89
C GLU A 176 -14.10 14.07 -21.49
N GLY A 177 -13.20 15.09 -21.45
CA GLY A 177 -13.57 16.46 -21.11
C GLY A 177 -13.74 16.76 -19.63
N GLU A 178 -13.62 15.79 -18.74
CA GLU A 178 -13.67 16.01 -17.29
C GLU A 178 -12.27 15.95 -16.67
N ASN A 179 -11.91 16.98 -15.89
CA ASN A 179 -10.61 17.10 -15.23
C ASN A 179 -10.69 17.07 -13.70
N ASP A 180 -11.89 16.98 -13.13
CA ASP A 180 -12.06 16.80 -11.68
C ASP A 180 -12.21 15.30 -11.36
N PRO A 181 -11.22 14.68 -10.68
CA PRO A 181 -11.29 13.27 -10.36
C PRO A 181 -12.46 12.89 -9.46
N VAL A 182 -12.94 13.81 -8.63
CA VAL A 182 -14.13 13.60 -7.78
C VAL A 182 -15.39 13.50 -8.65
N ALA A 183 -15.52 14.42 -9.63
CA ALA A 183 -16.64 14.40 -10.57
C ALA A 183 -16.61 13.14 -11.46
N ILE A 184 -15.42 12.73 -11.93
CA ILE A 184 -15.23 11.49 -12.68
C ILE A 184 -15.70 10.29 -11.85
N CYS A 185 -15.26 10.17 -10.62
CA CYS A 185 -15.64 9.05 -9.75
C CYS A 185 -17.16 9.01 -9.53
N LYS A 186 -17.79 10.15 -9.24
CA LYS A 186 -19.23 10.23 -9.02
C LYS A 186 -20.02 9.77 -10.25
N LYS A 187 -19.72 10.31 -11.42
CA LYS A 187 -20.39 9.95 -12.68
C LYS A 187 -20.14 8.47 -13.05
N ALA A 188 -18.92 7.98 -12.81
CA ALA A 188 -18.57 6.58 -13.05
C ALA A 188 -19.32 5.61 -12.12
N LEU A 189 -19.60 6.00 -10.88
CA LEU A 189 -20.41 5.19 -9.96
C LEU A 189 -21.88 5.15 -10.42
N ASP A 190 -22.43 6.26 -10.87
CA ASP A 190 -23.78 6.28 -11.46
C ASP A 190 -23.86 5.36 -12.70
N GLU A 191 -22.85 5.41 -13.57
CA GLU A 191 -22.75 4.52 -14.73
C GLU A 191 -22.61 3.05 -14.30
N ALA A 192 -21.80 2.76 -13.30
CA ALA A 192 -21.61 1.41 -12.79
C ALA A 192 -22.92 0.79 -12.28
N VAL A 193 -23.74 1.57 -11.58
CA VAL A 193 -25.09 1.14 -11.14
C VAL A 193 -25.98 0.85 -12.35
N ASN A 194 -26.02 1.75 -13.32
CA ASN A 194 -26.84 1.60 -14.53
C ASN A 194 -26.43 0.37 -15.38
N LYS A 195 -25.12 0.08 -15.44
CA LYS A 195 -24.55 -1.08 -16.14
C LYS A 195 -24.54 -2.36 -15.31
N MET A 196 -25.06 -2.34 -14.08
CA MET A 196 -25.06 -3.47 -13.14
C MET A 196 -23.63 -4.01 -12.90
N SER A 197 -22.64 -3.13 -12.83
CA SER A 197 -21.28 -3.51 -12.49
C SER A 197 -21.22 -4.01 -11.05
N GLN A 198 -20.52 -5.13 -10.82
CA GLN A 198 -20.38 -5.70 -9.49
C GLN A 198 -19.18 -5.15 -8.76
N VAL A 199 -18.16 -4.71 -9.50
CA VAL A 199 -16.92 -4.16 -8.96
C VAL A 199 -16.54 -2.91 -9.74
N VAL A 200 -16.17 -1.86 -9.04
CA VAL A 200 -15.60 -0.62 -9.61
C VAL A 200 -14.19 -0.48 -9.07
N ILE A 201 -13.20 -0.32 -9.95
CA ILE A 201 -11.80 -0.14 -9.55
C ILE A 201 -11.35 1.23 -10.02
N ILE A 202 -11.05 2.11 -9.07
CA ILE A 202 -10.66 3.51 -9.32
C ILE A 202 -9.12 3.60 -9.26
N ASP A 203 -8.50 3.96 -10.40
CA ASP A 203 -7.06 4.19 -10.51
C ASP A 203 -6.75 5.67 -10.28
N THR A 204 -6.15 6.01 -9.15
CA THR A 204 -5.82 7.39 -8.78
C THR A 204 -4.36 7.74 -9.08
N ALA A 205 -4.05 9.03 -9.15
CA ALA A 205 -2.69 9.53 -9.26
C ALA A 205 -1.82 9.04 -8.07
N GLY A 206 -0.51 8.90 -8.33
CA GLY A 206 0.45 8.63 -7.25
C GLY A 206 0.59 9.85 -6.35
N ARG A 207 0.61 9.63 -5.03
CA ARG A 207 0.66 10.70 -4.03
C ARG A 207 1.77 10.45 -3.03
N GLN A 208 2.42 11.52 -2.60
CA GLN A 208 3.26 11.51 -1.41
C GLN A 208 2.41 11.95 -0.21
N GLN A 209 2.70 11.42 0.95
CA GLN A 209 1.95 11.71 2.18
C GLN A 209 2.04 13.20 2.58
N VAL A 210 3.09 13.89 2.15
CA VAL A 210 3.32 15.32 2.41
C VAL A 210 2.56 16.24 1.45
N ASP A 211 1.88 15.73 0.42
CA ASP A 211 1.06 16.50 -0.50
C ASP A 211 -0.37 16.62 0.04
N ASP A 212 -0.59 17.64 0.87
CA ASP A 212 -1.88 17.86 1.53
C ASP A 212 -3.04 18.04 0.54
N ALA A 213 -2.82 18.73 -0.58
CA ALA A 213 -3.86 18.99 -1.57
C ALA A 213 -4.32 17.69 -2.25
N LEU A 214 -3.37 16.86 -2.66
CA LEU A 214 -3.67 15.57 -3.27
C LEU A 214 -4.22 14.57 -2.25
N MET A 215 -3.80 14.63 -1.00
CA MET A 215 -4.36 13.78 0.07
C MET A 215 -5.81 14.18 0.38
N GLU A 216 -6.15 15.47 0.35
CA GLU A 216 -7.51 15.95 0.54
C GLU A 216 -8.42 15.54 -0.64
N GLU A 217 -7.91 15.59 -1.88
CA GLU A 217 -8.62 15.08 -3.05
C GLU A 217 -8.96 13.59 -2.88
N LEU A 218 -8.00 12.77 -2.41
CA LEU A 218 -8.22 11.35 -2.18
C LEU A 218 -9.31 11.09 -1.11
N LYS A 219 -9.36 11.91 -0.05
CA LYS A 219 -10.43 11.85 0.95
C LYS A 219 -11.79 12.18 0.31
N ARG A 220 -11.87 13.23 -0.48
CA ARG A 220 -13.10 13.61 -1.21
C ARG A 220 -13.58 12.51 -2.16
N ILE A 221 -12.66 11.84 -2.87
CA ILE A 221 -13.01 10.67 -3.69
C ILE A 221 -13.56 9.54 -2.82
N LYS A 222 -12.96 9.29 -1.65
CA LYS A 222 -13.42 8.24 -0.72
C LYS A 222 -14.82 8.52 -0.15
N GLU A 223 -15.18 9.79 0.00
CA GLU A 223 -16.46 10.22 0.55
C GLU A 223 -17.60 10.28 -0.51
N THR A 224 -17.24 10.13 -1.80
CA THR A 224 -18.20 10.09 -2.91
C THR A 224 -18.92 8.75 -3.01
#